data_9a675e765becda3f568fe080bb106f57
#
_entry.id   9a675e765becda3f568fe080bb106f57
#
_cell.length_a   1.000
_cell.length_b   1.000
_cell.length_c   1.000
_cell.angle_alpha   90.00
_cell.angle_beta   90.00
_cell.angle_gamma   90.00
#
_symmetry.space_group_name_H-M   'P 1'
#
loop_
_entity.id
_entity.type
_entity.pdbx_description
1 polymer ?
#
loop_
_entity_poly.entity_id
_entity_poly.type
_entity_poly.pdbx_seq_one_letter_code
_entity_poly.pdbx_strand_id
1 'polypeptide(L)'
;MSKHFNPYRAHSGRIHDYLLGGKDQYAVDRDAGERIVHSACEYQVAARAARAFLIRAVRHLAAERGVEQFVELGSGYPCPPNVHEVAQSCAPAARTLYVDNDPVVAAHGRALLADDRNGAGQTRFVHADVIDTATIAGEMDGFLDLGDPIAICLGAVLEFVEDPRCVVHELVGTLPAGSYVVISHITDEFDTEIVERAAAVYASCDIAFWPRTRDEVTRILAGCELIEPGLVAPHRWRPDDELEQRRAQQLRSAPAPSTDICCYAAVGRVP
;
A
#
# COMPACT_ATOMS: atom_id res chain seq x y z
N MET A 1 -8.39 11.18 -19.91
CA MET A 1 -9.86 10.91 -20.02
C MET A 1 -10.31 10.43 -18.66
N SER A 2 -11.23 11.17 -17.99
CA SER A 2 -11.80 10.75 -16.72
C SER A 2 -12.49 9.40 -16.91
N LYS A 3 -11.96 8.33 -16.26
CA LYS A 3 -12.64 7.03 -16.22
C LYS A 3 -13.92 7.23 -15.40
N HIS A 4 -15.07 7.27 -16.05
CA HIS A 4 -16.35 7.33 -15.35
C HIS A 4 -16.47 6.10 -14.42
N PHE A 5 -16.86 6.35 -13.18
CA PHE A 5 -17.18 5.30 -12.23
C PHE A 5 -18.21 4.32 -12.82
N ASN A 6 -17.92 3.03 -12.73
CA ASN A 6 -18.82 1.97 -13.14
C ASN A 6 -18.89 0.86 -12.07
N PRO A 7 -20.01 0.71 -11.34
CA PRO A 7 -20.18 -0.31 -10.30
C PRO A 7 -20.24 -1.75 -10.84
N TYR A 8 -20.39 -1.90 -12.17
CA TYR A 8 -20.41 -3.22 -12.83
C TYR A 8 -19.04 -3.62 -13.40
N ARG A 9 -18.02 -2.81 -13.23
CA ARG A 9 -16.65 -3.12 -13.60
C ARG A 9 -15.80 -3.27 -12.34
N ALA A 10 -15.14 -4.43 -12.22
CA ALA A 10 -14.24 -4.68 -11.10
C ALA A 10 -13.06 -3.70 -11.08
N HIS A 11 -12.54 -3.41 -9.90
CA HIS A 11 -11.41 -2.52 -9.66
C HIS A 11 -10.43 -3.17 -8.70
N SER A 12 -9.10 -3.05 -8.97
CA SER A 12 -8.05 -3.67 -8.17
C SER A 12 -8.13 -3.30 -6.68
N GLY A 13 -8.29 -2.02 -6.36
CA GLY A 13 -8.42 -1.54 -4.98
C GLY A 13 -9.65 -2.10 -4.25
N ARG A 14 -10.78 -2.31 -4.96
CA ARG A 14 -11.99 -2.88 -4.38
C ARG A 14 -11.89 -4.40 -4.21
N ILE A 15 -11.22 -5.09 -5.14
CA ILE A 15 -10.87 -6.52 -4.96
C ILE A 15 -9.92 -6.65 -3.76
N HIS A 16 -8.95 -5.75 -3.62
CA HIS A 16 -8.02 -5.75 -2.49
C HIS A 16 -8.74 -5.56 -1.14
N ASP A 17 -9.76 -4.68 -1.08
CA ASP A 17 -10.62 -4.53 0.10
C ASP A 17 -11.25 -5.86 0.52
N TYR A 18 -11.78 -6.63 -0.43
CA TYR A 18 -12.30 -7.98 -0.16
C TYR A 18 -11.22 -8.92 0.39
N LEU A 19 -10.02 -8.93 -0.19
CA LEU A 19 -8.90 -9.78 0.25
C LEU A 19 -8.46 -9.44 1.69
N LEU A 20 -8.57 -8.19 2.09
CA LEU A 20 -8.31 -7.74 3.45
C LEU A 20 -9.47 -8.02 4.43
N GLY A 21 -10.64 -8.42 3.94
CA GLY A 21 -11.83 -8.68 4.74
C GLY A 21 -12.73 -7.46 4.95
N GLY A 22 -12.56 -6.42 4.13
CA GLY A 22 -13.44 -5.26 4.06
C GLY A 22 -14.85 -5.59 3.55
N LYS A 23 -15.72 -4.59 3.48
CA LYS A 23 -17.14 -4.76 3.14
C LYS A 23 -17.65 -3.75 2.11
N ASP A 24 -16.79 -2.85 1.66
CA ASP A 24 -17.18 -1.69 0.84
C ASP A 24 -17.07 -1.94 -0.67
N GLN A 25 -16.69 -3.17 -1.07
CA GLN A 25 -16.60 -3.62 -2.45
C GLN A 25 -17.99 -3.92 -3.06
N TYR A 26 -18.14 -3.71 -4.37
CA TYR A 26 -19.35 -4.10 -5.12
C TYR A 26 -19.39 -5.61 -5.40
N ALA A 27 -20.53 -6.09 -5.90
CA ALA A 27 -20.75 -7.52 -6.18
C ALA A 27 -19.71 -8.08 -7.17
N VAL A 28 -19.35 -7.32 -8.20
CA VAL A 28 -18.37 -7.75 -9.22
C VAL A 28 -16.95 -7.86 -8.64
N ASP A 29 -16.59 -6.98 -7.68
CA ASP A 29 -15.30 -7.02 -7.01
C ASP A 29 -15.23 -8.20 -6.04
N ARG A 30 -16.35 -8.47 -5.34
CA ARG A 30 -16.48 -9.61 -4.45
C ARG A 30 -16.39 -10.94 -5.19
N ASP A 31 -17.09 -11.08 -6.32
CA ASP A 31 -16.98 -12.25 -7.18
C ASP A 31 -15.53 -12.52 -7.62
N ALA A 32 -14.83 -11.47 -8.07
CA ALA A 32 -13.42 -11.59 -8.43
C ALA A 32 -12.55 -11.97 -7.21
N GLY A 33 -12.76 -11.34 -6.06
CA GLY A 33 -12.06 -11.66 -4.81
C GLY A 33 -12.31 -13.10 -4.35
N GLU A 34 -13.56 -13.58 -4.40
CA GLU A 34 -13.92 -14.96 -4.09
C GLU A 34 -13.22 -15.97 -5.01
N ARG A 35 -13.15 -15.67 -6.31
CA ARG A 35 -12.42 -16.49 -7.28
C ARG A 35 -10.93 -16.55 -6.98
N ILE A 36 -10.31 -15.44 -6.61
CA ILE A 36 -8.91 -15.42 -6.18
C ILE A 36 -8.74 -16.29 -4.92
N VAL A 37 -9.54 -16.09 -3.88
CA VAL A 37 -9.44 -16.86 -2.64
C VAL A 37 -9.67 -18.37 -2.87
N HIS A 38 -10.58 -18.72 -3.78
CA HIS A 38 -10.84 -20.12 -4.10
C HIS A 38 -9.70 -20.79 -4.88
N SER A 39 -9.05 -20.07 -5.80
CA SER A 39 -8.01 -20.62 -6.69
C SER A 39 -6.58 -20.36 -6.23
N ALA A 40 -6.36 -19.36 -5.38
CA ALA A 40 -5.05 -18.86 -4.97
C ALA A 40 -5.13 -18.26 -3.55
N CYS A 41 -5.48 -19.06 -2.54
CA CYS A 41 -5.70 -18.55 -1.18
C CYS A 41 -4.45 -17.95 -0.55
N GLU A 42 -3.25 -18.38 -0.95
CA GLU A 42 -1.97 -17.83 -0.52
C GLU A 42 -1.78 -16.39 -0.99
N TYR A 43 -2.39 -16.00 -2.11
CA TYR A 43 -2.39 -14.61 -2.56
C TYR A 43 -3.12 -13.68 -1.56
N GLN A 44 -4.21 -14.16 -0.94
CA GLN A 44 -4.86 -13.42 0.15
C GLN A 44 -3.94 -13.28 1.36
N VAL A 45 -3.17 -14.32 1.67
CA VAL A 45 -2.16 -14.25 2.76
C VAL A 45 -1.11 -13.19 2.45
N ALA A 46 -0.63 -13.14 1.20
CA ALA A 46 0.32 -12.12 0.75
C ALA A 46 -0.26 -10.70 0.88
N ALA A 47 -1.49 -10.46 0.44
CA ALA A 47 -2.17 -9.18 0.56
C ALA A 47 -2.26 -8.70 2.02
N ARG A 48 -2.66 -9.59 2.93
CA ARG A 48 -2.74 -9.30 4.37
C ARG A 48 -1.37 -9.04 4.99
N ALA A 49 -0.36 -9.81 4.61
CA ALA A 49 1.00 -9.61 5.09
C ALA A 49 1.61 -8.30 4.58
N ALA A 50 1.33 -7.90 3.33
CA ALA A 50 1.72 -6.62 2.77
C ALA A 50 1.09 -5.45 3.55
N ARG A 51 -0.21 -5.53 3.89
CA ARG A 51 -0.85 -4.52 4.73
C ARG A 51 -0.25 -4.46 6.13
N ALA A 52 0.00 -5.61 6.77
CA ALA A 52 0.63 -5.66 8.07
C ALA A 52 2.06 -5.08 8.06
N PHE A 53 2.83 -5.34 6.99
CA PHE A 53 4.14 -4.72 6.78
C PHE A 53 4.02 -3.20 6.68
N LEU A 54 3.10 -2.67 5.87
CA LEU A 54 2.91 -1.23 5.71
C LEU A 54 2.69 -0.55 7.07
N ILE A 55 1.84 -1.12 7.91
CA ILE A 55 1.55 -0.60 9.25
C ILE A 55 2.79 -0.63 10.15
N ARG A 56 3.61 -1.69 10.10
CA ARG A 56 4.87 -1.75 10.85
C ARG A 56 5.89 -0.73 10.33
N ALA A 57 5.99 -0.57 9.02
CA ALA A 57 6.89 0.40 8.40
C ALA A 57 6.51 1.84 8.81
N VAL A 58 5.24 2.21 8.73
CA VAL A 58 4.75 3.53 9.17
C VAL A 58 5.06 3.76 10.64
N ARG A 59 4.78 2.79 11.52
CA ARG A 59 5.11 2.89 12.95
C ARG A 59 6.61 3.09 13.17
N HIS A 60 7.44 2.29 12.51
CA HIS A 60 8.90 2.42 12.62
C HIS A 60 9.38 3.80 12.18
N LEU A 61 8.87 4.29 11.03
CA LEU A 61 9.27 5.60 10.51
C LEU A 61 8.81 6.74 11.43
N ALA A 62 7.59 6.68 11.95
CA ALA A 62 7.09 7.70 12.87
C ALA A 62 7.81 7.65 14.23
N ALA A 63 7.91 6.47 14.86
CA ALA A 63 8.42 6.34 16.21
C ALA A 63 9.96 6.40 16.32
N GLU A 64 10.68 5.84 15.33
CA GLU A 64 12.14 5.66 15.43
C GLU A 64 12.92 6.58 14.49
N ARG A 65 12.27 7.10 13.44
CA ARG A 65 12.91 7.98 12.45
C ARG A 65 12.38 9.41 12.50
N GLY A 66 11.36 9.68 13.32
CA GLY A 66 10.78 11.00 13.48
C GLY A 66 10.05 11.54 12.24
N VAL A 67 9.57 10.64 11.37
CA VAL A 67 8.80 11.06 10.20
C VAL A 67 7.39 11.44 10.63
N GLU A 68 6.98 12.66 10.29
CA GLU A 68 5.65 13.21 10.61
C GLU A 68 4.79 13.44 9.36
N GLN A 69 5.27 13.08 8.17
CA GLN A 69 4.60 13.32 6.91
C GLN A 69 4.54 12.05 6.08
N PHE A 70 3.34 11.65 5.71
CA PHE A 70 3.07 10.40 4.99
C PHE A 70 2.23 10.66 3.75
N VAL A 71 2.50 9.91 2.68
CA VAL A 71 1.70 9.87 1.46
C VAL A 71 1.38 8.41 1.16
N GLU A 72 0.11 8.01 1.19
CA GLU A 72 -0.30 6.65 0.80
C GLU A 72 -0.89 6.71 -0.61
N LEU A 73 -0.19 6.10 -1.57
CA LEU A 73 -0.56 6.04 -2.98
C LEU A 73 -1.25 4.71 -3.30
N GLY A 74 -2.42 4.77 -3.96
CA GLY A 74 -3.27 3.61 -4.13
C GLY A 74 -3.83 3.15 -2.79
N SER A 75 -4.33 4.09 -1.99
CA SER A 75 -4.71 3.84 -0.60
C SER A 75 -5.84 2.82 -0.44
N GLY A 76 -6.67 2.63 -1.46
CA GLY A 76 -7.86 1.80 -1.37
C GLY A 76 -8.88 2.32 -0.36
N TYR A 77 -9.82 1.47 0.01
CA TYR A 77 -10.78 1.78 1.07
C TYR A 77 -10.09 1.86 2.44
N PRO A 78 -10.60 2.70 3.36
CA PRO A 78 -10.10 2.75 4.72
C PRO A 78 -10.10 1.36 5.38
N CYS A 79 -8.92 0.93 5.83
CA CYS A 79 -8.72 -0.36 6.47
C CYS A 79 -7.97 -0.15 7.80
N PRO A 80 -8.69 0.01 8.92
CA PRO A 80 -8.07 0.26 10.21
C PRO A 80 -7.11 -0.86 10.68
N PRO A 81 -5.99 -0.49 11.31
CA PRO A 81 -5.54 0.88 11.49
C PRO A 81 -5.10 1.50 10.16
N ASN A 82 -5.53 2.76 9.93
CA ASN A 82 -5.10 3.53 8.76
C ASN A 82 -3.70 4.13 8.99
N VAL A 83 -3.04 4.55 7.92
CA VAL A 83 -1.68 5.14 8.01
C VAL A 83 -1.66 6.33 8.97
N HIS A 84 -2.62 7.27 8.87
CA HIS A 84 -2.68 8.43 9.76
C HIS A 84 -2.88 8.03 11.23
N GLU A 85 -3.73 7.03 11.52
CA GLU A 85 -3.98 6.58 12.89
C GLU A 85 -2.69 6.04 13.52
N VAL A 86 -1.91 5.28 12.76
CA VAL A 86 -0.62 4.75 13.22
C VAL A 86 0.41 5.86 13.38
N ALA A 87 0.54 6.75 12.39
CA ALA A 87 1.47 7.88 12.44
C ALA A 87 1.16 8.81 13.61
N GLN A 88 -0.10 9.21 13.78
CA GLN A 88 -0.56 10.11 14.84
C GLN A 88 -0.50 9.48 16.24
N SER A 89 -0.56 8.13 16.34
CA SER A 89 -0.32 7.46 17.63
C SER A 89 1.12 7.62 18.13
N CYS A 90 2.07 7.87 17.22
CA CYS A 90 3.49 8.09 17.54
C CYS A 90 3.85 9.57 17.53
N ALA A 91 3.32 10.33 16.57
CA ALA A 91 3.54 11.76 16.36
C ALA A 91 2.18 12.45 16.15
N PRO A 92 1.55 13.00 17.20
CA PRO A 92 0.17 13.53 17.13
C PRO A 92 -0.08 14.61 16.08
N ALA A 93 0.97 15.33 15.65
CA ALA A 93 0.91 16.34 14.59
C ALA A 93 1.09 15.76 13.18
N ALA A 94 1.27 14.45 13.03
CA ALA A 94 1.56 13.84 11.74
C ALA A 94 0.46 14.14 10.71
N ARG A 95 0.91 14.42 9.48
CA ARG A 95 0.05 14.68 8.32
C ARG A 95 0.07 13.47 7.39
N THR A 96 -1.09 13.14 6.82
CA THR A 96 -1.19 12.05 5.85
C THR A 96 -2.00 12.47 4.63
N LEU A 97 -1.38 12.37 3.46
CA LEU A 97 -2.02 12.54 2.16
C LEU A 97 -2.36 11.16 1.59
N TYR A 98 -3.64 10.95 1.30
CA TYR A 98 -4.14 9.75 0.64
C TYR A 98 -4.43 10.03 -0.83
N VAL A 99 -4.01 9.15 -1.71
CA VAL A 99 -4.26 9.26 -3.15
C VAL A 99 -4.81 7.95 -3.67
N ASP A 100 -5.92 8.01 -4.41
CA ASP A 100 -6.49 6.86 -5.10
C ASP A 100 -7.20 7.29 -6.39
N ASN A 101 -7.22 6.43 -7.41
CA ASN A 101 -7.85 6.72 -8.69
C ASN A 101 -9.31 6.25 -8.78
N ASP A 102 -9.84 5.57 -7.74
CA ASP A 102 -11.25 5.24 -7.66
C ASP A 102 -12.03 6.40 -7.01
N PRO A 103 -12.97 7.04 -7.74
CA PRO A 103 -13.76 8.15 -7.19
C PRO A 103 -14.61 7.75 -5.98
N VAL A 104 -14.96 6.45 -5.84
CA VAL A 104 -15.73 5.96 -4.68
C VAL A 104 -14.82 5.86 -3.47
N VAL A 105 -13.61 5.33 -3.63
CA VAL A 105 -12.57 5.33 -2.59
C VAL A 105 -12.29 6.76 -2.14
N ALA A 106 -12.13 7.69 -3.09
CA ALA A 106 -11.92 9.11 -2.80
C ALA A 106 -13.09 9.73 -2.01
N ALA A 107 -14.33 9.36 -2.32
CA ALA A 107 -15.50 9.84 -1.59
C ALA A 107 -15.58 9.27 -0.17
N HIS A 108 -15.32 7.98 0.00
CA HIS A 108 -15.22 7.31 1.30
C HIS A 108 -14.09 7.90 2.16
N GLY A 109 -12.90 8.07 1.57
CA GLY A 109 -11.76 8.67 2.25
C GLY A 109 -12.07 10.05 2.78
N ARG A 110 -12.67 10.93 1.97
CA ARG A 110 -13.09 12.26 2.39
C ARG A 110 -14.15 12.24 3.50
N ALA A 111 -15.07 11.28 3.46
CA ALA A 111 -16.13 11.18 4.46
C ALA A 111 -15.65 10.61 5.81
N LEU A 112 -14.73 9.65 5.78
CA LEU A 112 -14.32 8.89 6.96
C LEU A 112 -12.97 9.33 7.53
N LEU A 113 -12.05 9.83 6.68
CA LEU A 113 -10.70 10.19 7.11
C LEU A 113 -10.48 11.70 7.27
N ALA A 114 -11.44 12.52 6.81
CA ALA A 114 -11.32 13.99 6.78
C ALA A 114 -11.60 14.67 8.11
N ASP A 115 -11.89 13.95 9.18
CA ASP A 115 -12.40 14.59 10.37
C ASP A 115 -11.95 13.96 11.70
N ASP A 116 -10.72 14.26 12.08
CA ASP A 116 -10.45 14.41 13.51
C ASP A 116 -10.22 15.90 13.83
N ARG A 117 -11.32 16.65 13.95
CA ARG A 117 -11.35 18.11 14.20
C ARG A 117 -10.70 18.53 15.51
N ASN A 118 -10.28 17.57 16.32
CA ASN A 118 -9.70 17.80 17.65
C ASN A 118 -8.22 17.45 17.76
N GLY A 119 -7.60 16.87 16.72
CA GLY A 119 -6.19 16.48 16.69
C GLY A 119 -5.28 17.55 16.07
N ALA A 120 -4.01 17.57 16.45
CA ALA A 120 -2.97 18.38 15.81
C ALA A 120 -2.62 17.85 14.41
N GLY A 121 -2.87 16.56 14.15
CA GLY A 121 -2.62 15.90 12.86
C GLY A 121 -3.69 16.23 11.82
N GLN A 122 -3.30 16.13 10.55
CA GLN A 122 -4.18 16.43 9.42
C GLN A 122 -4.18 15.30 8.41
N THR A 123 -5.35 15.06 7.81
CA THR A 123 -5.50 14.14 6.69
C THR A 123 -6.09 14.86 5.48
N ARG A 124 -5.62 14.50 4.28
CA ARG A 124 -6.19 14.97 3.03
C ARG A 124 -6.37 13.80 2.08
N PHE A 125 -7.45 13.77 1.31
CA PHE A 125 -7.68 12.76 0.29
C PHE A 125 -7.77 13.39 -1.11
N VAL A 126 -6.97 12.87 -2.05
CA VAL A 126 -6.87 13.31 -3.44
C VAL A 126 -7.32 12.20 -4.37
N HIS A 127 -8.16 12.55 -5.33
CA HIS A 127 -8.54 11.65 -6.43
C HIS A 127 -7.56 11.86 -7.59
N ALA A 128 -6.57 10.98 -7.70
CA ALA A 128 -5.59 10.97 -8.78
C ALA A 128 -5.08 9.56 -9.04
N ASP A 129 -4.58 9.31 -10.26
CA ASP A 129 -3.89 8.07 -10.59
C ASP A 129 -2.44 8.14 -10.11
N VAL A 130 -1.89 7.02 -9.62
CA VAL A 130 -0.50 6.93 -9.16
C VAL A 130 0.54 7.29 -10.23
N ILE A 131 0.18 7.13 -11.50
CA ILE A 131 1.03 7.52 -12.63
C ILE A 131 0.99 9.02 -12.95
N ASP A 132 0.06 9.77 -12.37
CA ASP A 132 0.01 11.24 -12.50
C ASP A 132 0.87 11.89 -11.40
N THR A 133 2.16 11.65 -11.50
CA THR A 133 3.18 12.12 -10.53
C THR A 133 3.21 13.64 -10.40
N ALA A 134 2.90 14.37 -11.47
CA ALA A 134 2.84 15.82 -11.45
C ALA A 134 1.69 16.35 -10.57
N THR A 135 0.49 15.78 -10.70
CA THR A 135 -0.64 16.11 -9.82
C THR A 135 -0.32 15.75 -8.37
N ILE A 136 0.27 14.57 -8.11
CA ILE A 136 0.66 14.13 -6.77
C ILE A 136 1.67 15.09 -6.16
N ALA A 137 2.72 15.47 -6.89
CA ALA A 137 3.73 16.41 -6.42
C ALA A 137 3.13 17.79 -6.07
N GLY A 138 2.20 18.29 -6.88
CA GLY A 138 1.49 19.54 -6.60
C GLY A 138 0.62 19.48 -5.35
N GLU A 139 -0.04 18.35 -5.10
CA GLU A 139 -0.84 18.15 -3.88
C GLU A 139 0.03 17.97 -2.63
N MET A 140 1.21 17.36 -2.78
CA MET A 140 2.21 17.29 -1.71
C MET A 140 2.70 18.68 -1.34
N ASP A 141 3.13 19.50 -2.31
CA ASP A 141 3.58 20.89 -2.10
C ASP A 141 2.51 21.75 -1.43
N GLY A 142 1.24 21.56 -1.80
CA GLY A 142 0.10 22.28 -1.23
C GLY A 142 -0.36 21.81 0.15
N PHE A 143 0.23 20.75 0.72
CA PHE A 143 -0.24 20.16 1.99
C PHE A 143 0.87 19.79 2.97
N LEU A 144 2.03 19.37 2.48
CA LEU A 144 3.18 18.92 3.28
C LEU A 144 4.25 20.01 3.30
N ASP A 145 5.18 19.89 4.22
CA ASP A 145 6.40 20.71 4.25
C ASP A 145 7.51 19.94 3.52
N LEU A 146 7.88 20.41 2.33
CA LEU A 146 8.95 19.80 1.54
C LEU A 146 10.35 20.07 2.10
N GLY A 147 10.48 20.80 3.19
CA GLY A 147 11.73 20.96 3.94
C GLY A 147 12.00 19.80 4.92
N ASP A 148 10.97 19.02 5.27
CA ASP A 148 11.05 17.94 6.23
C ASP A 148 10.84 16.57 5.57
N PRO A 149 11.42 15.48 6.11
CA PRO A 149 11.29 14.13 5.53
C PRO A 149 9.84 13.68 5.35
N ILE A 150 9.56 13.05 4.22
CA ILE A 150 8.26 12.50 3.83
C ILE A 150 8.42 10.99 3.58
N ALA A 151 7.45 10.19 4.02
CA ALA A 151 7.37 8.78 3.67
C ALA A 151 6.27 8.53 2.62
N ILE A 152 6.67 8.12 1.41
CA ILE A 152 5.73 7.64 0.39
C ILE A 152 5.50 6.16 0.59
N CYS A 153 4.24 5.75 0.70
CA CYS A 153 3.78 4.39 0.91
C CYS A 153 3.07 3.87 -0.34
N LEU A 154 3.57 2.79 -0.91
CA LEU A 154 3.09 2.12 -2.12
C LEU A 154 2.82 0.64 -1.80
N GLY A 155 1.77 0.41 -1.01
CA GLY A 155 1.39 -0.93 -0.56
C GLY A 155 0.46 -1.62 -1.56
N ALA A 156 0.89 -2.71 -2.20
CA ALA A 156 0.08 -3.52 -3.11
C ALA A 156 -0.58 -2.71 -4.25
N VAL A 157 0.12 -1.74 -4.81
CA VAL A 157 -0.37 -0.89 -5.91
C VAL A 157 0.51 -0.99 -7.16
N LEU A 158 1.82 -1.17 -7.00
CA LEU A 158 2.77 -1.13 -8.11
C LEU A 158 2.66 -2.33 -9.05
N GLU A 159 2.06 -3.43 -8.63
CA GLU A 159 1.74 -4.57 -9.48
C GLU A 159 0.65 -4.26 -10.53
N PHE A 160 -0.04 -3.14 -10.40
CA PHE A 160 -1.02 -2.65 -11.37
C PHE A 160 -0.47 -1.52 -12.25
N VAL A 161 0.83 -1.19 -12.11
CA VAL A 161 1.54 -0.16 -12.88
C VAL A 161 2.54 -0.80 -13.83
N GLU A 162 2.46 -0.44 -15.10
CA GLU A 162 3.31 -1.03 -16.15
C GLU A 162 4.78 -0.65 -15.97
N ASP A 163 5.08 0.63 -15.71
CA ASP A 163 6.42 1.12 -15.38
C ASP A 163 6.47 1.79 -13.99
N PRO A 164 6.54 1.00 -12.91
CA PRO A 164 6.59 1.55 -11.55
C PRO A 164 7.93 2.23 -11.24
N ARG A 165 9.00 1.89 -11.96
CA ARG A 165 10.31 2.50 -11.78
C ARG A 165 10.28 3.98 -12.16
N CYS A 166 9.64 4.32 -13.28
CA CYS A 166 9.46 5.69 -13.71
C CYS A 166 8.69 6.49 -12.65
N VAL A 167 7.55 5.97 -12.21
CA VAL A 167 6.69 6.58 -11.20
C VAL A 167 7.45 6.85 -9.89
N VAL A 168 8.13 5.83 -9.36
CA VAL A 168 8.86 5.97 -8.08
C VAL A 168 10.04 6.92 -8.23
N HIS A 169 10.78 6.86 -9.35
CA HIS A 169 11.90 7.77 -9.61
C HIS A 169 11.47 9.23 -9.71
N GLU A 170 10.37 9.53 -10.41
CA GLU A 170 9.83 10.88 -10.51
C GLU A 170 9.40 11.41 -9.13
N LEU A 171 8.68 10.61 -8.35
CA LEU A 171 8.25 10.99 -7.01
C LEU A 171 9.43 11.20 -6.06
N VAL A 172 10.41 10.29 -6.06
CA VAL A 172 11.64 10.42 -5.25
C VAL A 172 12.39 11.71 -5.59
N GLY A 173 12.40 12.10 -6.87
CA GLY A 173 13.01 13.36 -7.31
C GLY A 173 12.37 14.64 -6.74
N THR A 174 11.17 14.54 -6.17
CA THR A 174 10.47 15.66 -5.50
C THR A 174 10.67 15.68 -3.98
N LEU A 175 11.26 14.62 -3.42
CA LEU A 175 11.39 14.46 -1.97
C LEU A 175 12.67 15.11 -1.43
N PRO A 176 12.64 15.69 -0.24
CA PRO A 176 13.84 16.10 0.45
C PRO A 176 14.70 14.91 0.88
N ALA A 177 16.01 15.14 1.02
CA ALA A 177 16.93 14.14 1.57
C ALA A 177 16.45 13.65 2.95
N GLY A 178 16.63 12.37 3.23
CA GLY A 178 16.15 11.76 4.46
C GLY A 178 14.70 11.27 4.41
N SER A 179 14.00 11.48 3.30
CA SER A 179 12.68 10.90 3.03
C SER A 179 12.73 9.38 2.82
N TYR A 180 11.56 8.74 2.73
CA TYR A 180 11.46 7.29 2.65
C TYR A 180 10.46 6.84 1.59
N VAL A 181 10.72 5.67 1.01
CA VAL A 181 9.81 4.95 0.12
C VAL A 181 9.53 3.57 0.72
N VAL A 182 8.28 3.30 1.02
CA VAL A 182 7.78 2.02 1.54
C VAL A 182 7.06 1.30 0.43
N ILE A 183 7.55 0.13 0.02
CA ILE A 183 6.90 -0.65 -1.05
C ILE A 183 6.61 -2.08 -0.59
N SER A 184 5.49 -2.62 -1.07
CA SER A 184 5.28 -4.06 -1.20
C SER A 184 4.90 -4.38 -2.63
N HIS A 185 5.32 -5.53 -3.13
CA HIS A 185 5.14 -5.92 -4.53
C HIS A 185 5.01 -7.43 -4.69
N ILE A 186 4.01 -7.86 -5.45
CA ILE A 186 3.81 -9.29 -5.75
C ILE A 186 4.95 -9.82 -6.63
N THR A 187 5.36 -11.05 -6.34
CA THR A 187 6.37 -11.80 -7.10
C THR A 187 5.89 -13.22 -7.34
N ASP A 188 6.27 -13.80 -8.47
CA ASP A 188 6.03 -15.19 -8.83
C ASP A 188 7.22 -16.13 -8.50
N GLU A 189 8.32 -15.58 -7.95
CA GLU A 189 9.55 -16.34 -7.67
C GLU A 189 9.38 -17.35 -6.54
N PHE A 190 8.40 -17.21 -5.66
CA PHE A 190 8.16 -18.16 -4.56
C PHE A 190 7.11 -19.22 -4.91
N ASP A 191 6.09 -18.84 -5.69
CA ASP A 191 5.03 -19.73 -6.16
C ASP A 191 4.39 -19.16 -7.43
N THR A 192 4.92 -19.58 -8.57
CA THR A 192 4.46 -19.13 -9.89
C THR A 192 3.00 -19.49 -10.13
N GLU A 193 2.58 -20.71 -9.73
CA GLU A 193 1.22 -21.21 -10.02
C GLU A 193 0.15 -20.40 -9.27
N ILE A 194 0.39 -20.04 -8.03
CA ILE A 194 -0.52 -19.20 -7.23
C ILE A 194 -0.68 -17.82 -7.87
N VAL A 195 0.43 -17.22 -8.30
CA VAL A 195 0.42 -15.88 -8.89
C VAL A 195 -0.24 -15.89 -10.27
N GLU A 196 -0.01 -16.92 -11.10
CA GLU A 196 -0.68 -17.11 -12.38
C GLU A 196 -2.20 -17.26 -12.24
N ARG A 197 -2.66 -18.00 -11.25
CA ARG A 197 -4.10 -18.14 -10.96
C ARG A 197 -4.73 -16.81 -10.57
N ALA A 198 -4.09 -16.03 -9.70
CA ALA A 198 -4.55 -14.70 -9.33
C ALA A 198 -4.55 -13.76 -10.55
N ALA A 199 -3.47 -13.77 -11.36
CA ALA A 199 -3.34 -12.99 -12.58
C ALA A 199 -4.45 -13.30 -13.60
N ALA A 200 -4.82 -14.57 -13.75
CA ALA A 200 -5.92 -14.99 -14.63
C ALA A 200 -7.26 -14.39 -14.19
N VAL A 201 -7.52 -14.27 -12.89
CA VAL A 201 -8.73 -13.60 -12.39
C VAL A 201 -8.70 -12.10 -12.71
N TYR A 202 -7.60 -11.40 -12.43
CA TYR A 202 -7.45 -9.98 -12.79
C TYR A 202 -7.61 -9.75 -14.30
N ALA A 203 -6.97 -10.57 -15.12
CA ALA A 203 -7.10 -10.50 -16.58
C ALA A 203 -8.55 -10.69 -17.05
N SER A 204 -9.32 -11.59 -16.43
CA SER A 204 -10.74 -11.79 -16.75
C SER A 204 -11.63 -10.58 -16.40
N CYS A 205 -11.10 -9.65 -15.61
CA CYS A 205 -11.74 -8.39 -15.21
C CYS A 205 -11.19 -7.19 -16.00
N ASP A 206 -10.37 -7.39 -17.03
CA ASP A 206 -9.64 -6.34 -17.76
C ASP A 206 -8.72 -5.50 -16.86
N ILE A 207 -8.19 -6.09 -15.80
CA ILE A 207 -7.22 -5.48 -14.90
C ILE A 207 -5.83 -6.02 -15.25
N ALA A 208 -4.95 -5.14 -15.67
CA ALA A 208 -3.56 -5.48 -15.94
C ALA A 208 -2.83 -5.76 -14.61
N PHE A 209 -1.93 -6.75 -14.62
CA PHE A 209 -1.25 -7.22 -13.43
C PHE A 209 0.15 -7.71 -13.80
N TRP A 210 1.18 -7.17 -13.14
CA TRP A 210 2.58 -7.41 -13.43
C TRP A 210 3.34 -7.87 -12.17
N PRO A 211 3.41 -9.19 -11.90
CA PRO A 211 4.35 -9.72 -10.91
C PRO A 211 5.79 -9.37 -11.32
N ARG A 212 6.67 -9.14 -10.35
CA ARG A 212 8.06 -8.76 -10.61
C ARG A 212 9.04 -9.58 -9.79
N THR A 213 10.17 -9.87 -10.41
CA THR A 213 11.30 -10.53 -9.78
C THR A 213 11.94 -9.63 -8.72
N ARG A 214 12.73 -10.24 -7.82
CA ARG A 214 13.54 -9.54 -6.82
C ARG A 214 14.37 -8.41 -7.42
N ASP A 215 15.01 -8.70 -8.55
CA ASP A 215 15.87 -7.74 -9.25
C ASP A 215 15.08 -6.55 -9.81
N GLU A 216 13.89 -6.80 -10.34
CA GLU A 216 13.03 -5.74 -10.84
C GLU A 216 12.50 -4.86 -9.70
N VAL A 217 12.07 -5.46 -8.58
CA VAL A 217 11.65 -4.72 -7.39
C VAL A 217 12.82 -3.91 -6.81
N THR A 218 14.03 -4.47 -6.79
CA THR A 218 15.22 -3.73 -6.35
C THR A 218 15.50 -2.51 -7.23
N ARG A 219 15.27 -2.63 -8.56
CA ARG A 219 15.45 -1.50 -9.49
C ARG A 219 14.40 -0.40 -9.31
N ILE A 220 13.21 -0.71 -8.78
CA ILE A 220 12.21 0.32 -8.44
C ILE A 220 12.77 1.26 -7.36
N LEU A 221 13.53 0.72 -6.42
CA LEU A 221 14.17 1.49 -5.33
C LEU A 221 15.60 1.95 -5.65
N ALA A 222 16.00 1.93 -6.94
CA ALA A 222 17.32 2.39 -7.33
C ALA A 222 17.55 3.85 -6.92
N GLY A 223 18.70 4.10 -6.26
CA GLY A 223 19.03 5.43 -5.69
C GLY A 223 18.60 5.62 -4.24
N CYS A 224 17.83 4.69 -3.65
CA CYS A 224 17.52 4.69 -2.23
C CYS A 224 18.42 3.71 -1.46
N GLU A 225 18.76 4.06 -0.23
CA GLU A 225 19.44 3.17 0.72
C GLU A 225 18.40 2.25 1.39
N LEU A 226 18.48 0.94 1.17
CA LEU A 226 17.54 0.02 1.83
C LEU A 226 17.80 -0.03 3.34
N ILE A 227 16.74 0.14 4.11
CA ILE A 227 16.78 -0.06 5.58
C ILE A 227 16.75 -1.55 5.89
N GLU A 228 17.60 -1.98 6.83
CA GLU A 228 17.59 -3.35 7.33
C GLU A 228 16.20 -3.80 7.79
N PRO A 229 15.77 -5.00 7.37
CA PRO A 229 16.54 -6.11 6.80
C PRO A 229 16.64 -6.09 5.25
N GLY A 230 16.36 -4.98 4.57
CA GLY A 230 16.40 -4.86 3.13
C GLY A 230 15.13 -5.39 2.45
N LEU A 231 15.27 -5.92 1.22
CA LEU A 231 14.15 -6.48 0.47
C LEU A 231 13.91 -7.93 0.89
N VAL A 232 12.81 -8.18 1.58
CA VAL A 232 12.42 -9.47 2.16
C VAL A 232 10.93 -9.74 1.97
N ALA A 233 10.46 -10.94 2.31
CA ALA A 233 9.02 -11.19 2.41
C ALA A 233 8.40 -10.30 3.52
N PRO A 234 7.16 -9.76 3.33
CA PRO A 234 6.56 -8.77 4.23
C PRO A 234 6.57 -9.16 5.70
N HIS A 235 6.30 -10.43 6.02
CA HIS A 235 6.27 -10.93 7.41
C HIS A 235 7.66 -10.97 8.07
N ARG A 236 8.76 -10.93 7.29
CA ARG A 236 10.13 -10.91 7.79
C ARG A 236 10.66 -9.49 8.03
N TRP A 237 9.97 -8.48 7.52
CA TRP A 237 10.37 -7.09 7.72
C TRP A 237 9.97 -6.62 9.12
N ARG A 238 10.93 -6.57 10.05
CA ARG A 238 10.76 -6.12 11.46
C ARG A 238 9.47 -6.66 12.08
N PRO A 239 9.35 -7.99 12.25
CA PRO A 239 8.16 -8.60 12.82
C PRO A 239 7.90 -8.05 14.22
N ASP A 240 6.63 -7.75 14.51
CA ASP A 240 6.17 -7.32 15.82
C ASP A 240 5.47 -8.52 16.48
N ASP A 241 6.25 -9.35 17.17
CA ASP A 241 5.79 -10.62 17.74
C ASP A 241 4.57 -10.44 18.67
N GLU A 242 4.51 -9.36 19.45
CA GLU A 242 3.38 -9.13 20.36
C GLU A 242 2.11 -8.72 19.60
N LEU A 243 2.23 -7.88 18.57
CA LEU A 243 1.08 -7.41 17.80
C LEU A 243 0.54 -8.49 16.89
N GLU A 244 1.40 -9.28 16.28
CA GLU A 244 1.01 -10.42 15.44
C GLU A 244 0.35 -11.52 16.28
N GLN A 245 0.87 -11.82 17.46
CA GLN A 245 0.25 -12.76 18.40
C GLN A 245 -1.13 -12.30 18.87
N ARG A 246 -1.31 -11.02 19.22
CA ARG A 246 -2.61 -10.45 19.60
C ARG A 246 -3.61 -10.48 18.44
N ARG A 247 -3.18 -10.18 17.21
CA ARG A 247 -4.02 -10.26 16.01
C ARG A 247 -4.39 -11.71 15.67
N ALA A 248 -3.45 -12.63 15.74
CA ALA A 248 -3.71 -14.05 15.53
C ALA A 248 -4.74 -14.59 16.53
N GLN A 249 -4.68 -14.14 17.79
CA GLN A 249 -5.67 -14.48 18.81
C GLN A 249 -7.04 -13.88 18.53
N GLN A 250 -7.12 -12.62 18.08
CA GLN A 250 -8.39 -11.94 17.80
C GLN A 250 -9.07 -12.43 16.52
N LEU A 251 -8.31 -12.77 15.49
CA LEU A 251 -8.83 -13.15 14.18
C LEU A 251 -8.95 -14.65 13.99
N ARG A 252 -8.55 -15.49 14.97
CA ARG A 252 -8.38 -16.94 14.81
C ARG A 252 -7.58 -17.29 13.55
N SER A 253 -6.66 -16.40 13.15
CA SER A 253 -5.87 -16.54 11.96
C SER A 253 -4.74 -17.54 12.18
N ALA A 254 -4.35 -18.26 11.13
CA ALA A 254 -3.16 -19.10 11.14
C ALA A 254 -1.92 -18.32 11.57
N PRO A 255 -0.94 -18.95 12.21
CA PRO A 255 0.36 -18.34 12.51
C PRO A 255 0.99 -17.78 11.22
N ALA A 256 1.88 -16.79 11.39
CA ALA A 256 2.63 -16.24 10.26
C ALA A 256 3.24 -17.37 9.43
N PRO A 257 3.17 -17.31 8.10
CA PRO A 257 3.68 -18.39 7.27
C PRO A 257 5.17 -18.63 7.54
N SER A 258 5.54 -19.89 7.73
CA SER A 258 6.94 -20.29 7.93
C SER A 258 7.77 -20.21 6.64
N THR A 259 7.09 -20.10 5.50
CA THR A 259 7.68 -20.01 4.16
C THR A 259 7.48 -18.62 3.58
N ASP A 260 8.30 -18.24 2.60
CA ASP A 260 8.13 -16.99 1.88
C ASP A 260 6.77 -17.01 1.13
N ILE A 261 6.08 -15.90 1.20
CA ILE A 261 4.82 -15.66 0.50
C ILE A 261 5.11 -14.90 -0.79
N CYS A 262 4.23 -14.97 -1.78
CA CYS A 262 4.38 -14.38 -3.11
C CYS A 262 4.43 -12.83 -3.11
N CYS A 263 5.23 -12.26 -2.22
CA CYS A 263 5.35 -10.81 -2.07
C CYS A 263 6.71 -10.42 -1.50
N TYR A 264 7.30 -9.36 -2.03
CA TYR A 264 8.44 -8.64 -1.46
C TYR A 264 8.00 -7.37 -0.75
N ALA A 265 8.78 -6.94 0.23
CA ALA A 265 8.60 -5.69 0.95
C ALA A 265 9.95 -5.06 1.30
N ALA A 266 10.02 -3.74 1.19
CA ALA A 266 11.22 -2.99 1.55
C ALA A 266 10.88 -1.54 1.93
N VAL A 267 11.78 -0.93 2.69
CA VAL A 267 11.81 0.50 2.93
C VAL A 267 13.15 1.03 2.44
N GLY A 268 13.11 2.00 1.52
CA GLY A 268 14.25 2.74 1.02
C GLY A 268 14.32 4.13 1.62
N ARG A 269 15.51 4.59 2.00
CA ARG A 269 15.78 5.97 2.43
C ARG A 269 16.33 6.74 1.24
N VAL A 270 15.80 7.92 0.99
CA VAL A 270 16.33 8.89 0.02
C VAL A 270 17.59 9.52 0.61
N PRO A 271 18.74 9.48 -0.10
CA PRO A 271 20.04 9.99 0.40
C PRO A 271 20.05 11.50 0.65
#